data_9d35ae0db7a7af69caf40abd41889a51
#
_entry.id   9d35ae0db7a7af69caf40abd41889a51
#
_cell.length_a   1.000
_cell.length_b   1.000
_cell.length_c   1.000
_cell.angle_alpha   90.00
_cell.angle_beta   90.00
_cell.angle_gamma   90.00
#
_symmetry.space_group_name_H-M   'P 1'
#
loop_
_entity.id
_entity.type
_entity.pdbx_description
1 polymer ?
#
loop_
_entity_poly.entity_id
_entity_poly.type
_entity_poly.pdbx_seq_one_letter_code
_entity_poly.pdbx_strand_id
1 'polypeptide(L)'
;MTRPVRACIDLSALQHNLSLARQAAPDSRVMAVIKANAYGHGAVPVARALKQADAFAVASIDEALLLREAGVQRPLLLLQGVFSADELEAAANYDLQVAVHVPEQIDWLEQSRISTPLHVWLKV
;
A
#
# COMPACT_ATOMS: atom_id res chain seq x y z
N MET A 1 -8.44 -34.47 6.16
CA MET A 1 -8.04 -34.35 7.60
C MET A 1 -7.66 -32.89 7.87
N THR A 2 -8.39 -32.23 8.71
CA THR A 2 -8.10 -30.86 9.12
C THR A 2 -7.05 -30.86 10.23
N ARG A 3 -5.97 -30.11 10.03
CA ARG A 3 -4.97 -29.93 11.08
C ARG A 3 -5.57 -29.12 12.24
N PRO A 4 -5.29 -29.46 13.51
CA PRO A 4 -5.81 -28.73 14.66
C PRO A 4 -5.07 -27.39 14.89
N VAL A 5 -4.41 -26.84 13.86
CA VAL A 5 -3.69 -25.58 13.94
C VAL A 5 -4.58 -24.45 13.47
N ARG A 6 -4.72 -23.42 14.28
CA ARG A 6 -5.50 -22.22 14.00
C ARG A 6 -4.63 -20.99 14.15
N ALA A 7 -4.66 -20.09 13.18
CA ALA A 7 -4.16 -18.73 13.31
C ALA A 7 -5.33 -17.80 13.62
N CYS A 8 -5.28 -17.09 14.73
CA CYS A 8 -6.28 -16.11 15.12
C CYS A 8 -5.67 -14.72 15.02
N ILE A 9 -6.26 -13.85 14.19
CA ILE A 9 -5.82 -12.47 14.02
C ILE A 9 -6.71 -11.57 14.87
N ASP A 10 -6.10 -10.89 15.82
CA ASP A 10 -6.79 -9.91 16.67
C ASP A 10 -6.69 -8.52 16.05
N LEU A 11 -7.76 -8.11 15.37
CA LEU A 11 -7.83 -6.79 14.71
C LEU A 11 -7.82 -5.64 15.70
N SER A 12 -8.30 -5.85 16.93
CA SER A 12 -8.27 -4.82 17.99
C SER A 12 -6.84 -4.57 18.48
N ALA A 13 -6.01 -5.59 18.52
CA ALA A 13 -4.58 -5.45 18.83
C ALA A 13 -3.85 -4.63 17.76
N LEU A 14 -4.20 -4.81 16.48
CA LEU A 14 -3.65 -3.99 15.39
C LEU A 14 -4.04 -2.50 15.53
N GLN A 15 -5.30 -2.23 15.87
CA GLN A 15 -5.77 -0.87 16.11
C GLN A 15 -5.06 -0.23 17.31
N HIS A 16 -4.87 -0.99 18.39
CA HIS A 16 -4.11 -0.53 19.54
C HIS A 16 -2.66 -0.19 19.17
N ASN A 17 -1.98 -1.06 18.43
CA ASN A 17 -0.61 -0.82 17.98
C ASN A 17 -0.50 0.43 17.09
N LEU A 18 -1.46 0.66 16.19
CA LEU A 18 -1.52 1.88 15.40
C LEU A 18 -1.66 3.12 16.30
N SER A 19 -2.50 3.04 17.34
CA SER A 19 -2.67 4.17 18.28
C SER A 19 -1.39 4.49 19.03
N LEU A 20 -0.61 3.49 19.41
CA LEU A 20 0.71 3.68 20.04
C LEU A 20 1.70 4.37 19.10
N ALA A 21 1.75 3.96 17.83
CA ALA A 21 2.60 4.62 16.84
C ALA A 21 2.23 6.09 16.66
N ARG A 22 0.93 6.41 16.60
CA ARG A 22 0.45 7.80 16.50
C ARG A 22 0.79 8.62 17.74
N GLN A 23 0.70 8.05 18.93
CA GLN A 23 1.08 8.72 20.19
C GLN A 23 2.57 8.99 20.26
N ALA A 24 3.40 8.06 19.75
CA ALA A 24 4.85 8.23 19.72
C ALA A 24 5.33 9.32 18.74
N ALA A 25 4.55 9.59 17.69
CA ALA A 25 4.87 10.61 16.68
C ALA A 25 3.60 11.43 16.34
N PRO A 26 3.10 12.27 17.26
CA PRO A 26 1.79 12.92 17.13
C PRO A 26 1.71 13.90 15.96
N ASP A 27 2.83 14.49 15.56
CA ASP A 27 2.91 15.45 14.44
C ASP A 27 3.16 14.77 13.08
N SER A 28 3.28 13.44 13.06
CA SER A 28 3.53 12.67 11.83
C SER A 28 2.27 11.98 11.35
N ARG A 29 2.14 11.87 10.03
CA ARG A 29 1.18 10.95 9.41
C ARG A 29 1.72 9.53 9.46
N VAL A 30 0.82 8.55 9.55
CA VAL A 30 1.20 7.12 9.63
C VAL A 30 0.77 6.42 8.36
N MET A 31 1.74 5.81 7.69
CA MET A 31 1.50 4.90 6.56
C MET A 31 1.69 3.47 7.05
N ALA A 32 0.61 2.68 7.02
CA ALA A 32 0.68 1.28 7.44
C ALA A 32 1.13 0.40 6.27
N VAL A 33 2.22 -0.33 6.45
CA VAL A 33 2.73 -1.28 5.46
C VAL A 33 1.98 -2.59 5.60
N ILE A 34 1.23 -2.97 4.56
CA ILE A 34 0.37 -4.16 4.54
C ILE A 34 0.66 -5.06 3.33
N LYS A 35 1.88 -5.04 2.83
CA LYS A 35 2.36 -5.93 1.78
C LYS A 35 2.32 -7.40 2.19
N ALA A 36 2.48 -8.31 1.24
CA ALA A 36 2.45 -9.75 1.46
C ALA A 36 1.20 -10.19 2.26
N ASN A 37 0.02 -9.76 1.78
CA ASN A 37 -1.25 -10.02 2.44
C ASN A 37 -1.27 -9.57 3.93
N ALA A 38 -0.76 -8.36 4.19
CA ALA A 38 -0.52 -7.82 5.54
C ALA A 38 0.34 -8.77 6.38
N TYR A 39 1.46 -9.22 5.81
CA TYR A 39 2.37 -10.19 6.44
C TYR A 39 1.65 -11.49 6.87
N GLY A 40 0.68 -11.93 6.09
CA GLY A 40 -0.13 -13.12 6.36
C GLY A 40 -1.36 -12.88 7.25
N HIS A 41 -1.60 -11.66 7.69
CA HIS A 41 -2.75 -11.32 8.55
C HIS A 41 -4.05 -11.09 7.75
N GLY A 42 -3.98 -10.97 6.43
CA GLY A 42 -5.10 -10.64 5.56
C GLY A 42 -5.19 -9.14 5.28
N ALA A 43 -4.77 -8.71 4.07
CA ALA A 43 -4.64 -7.30 3.72
C ALA A 43 -5.97 -6.54 3.82
N VAL A 44 -7.06 -7.09 3.29
CA VAL A 44 -8.36 -6.43 3.28
C VAL A 44 -8.94 -6.25 4.70
N PRO A 45 -9.03 -7.30 5.55
CA PRO A 45 -9.49 -7.12 6.92
C PRO A 45 -8.61 -6.15 7.72
N VAL A 46 -7.28 -6.22 7.54
CA VAL A 46 -6.34 -5.32 8.23
C VAL A 46 -6.54 -3.88 7.77
N ALA A 47 -6.63 -3.61 6.46
CA ALA A 47 -6.88 -2.27 5.95
C ALA A 47 -8.20 -1.68 6.48
N ARG A 48 -9.25 -2.51 6.55
CA ARG A 48 -10.54 -2.10 7.12
C ARG A 48 -10.48 -1.82 8.61
N ALA A 49 -9.66 -2.57 9.35
CA ALA A 49 -9.47 -2.36 10.79
C ALA A 49 -8.64 -1.10 11.08
N LEU A 50 -7.63 -0.82 10.28
CA LEU A 50 -6.72 0.32 10.45
C LEU A 50 -7.25 1.62 9.83
N LYS A 51 -8.52 1.95 10.06
CA LYS A 51 -9.18 3.15 9.50
C LYS A 51 -8.49 4.47 9.85
N GLN A 52 -7.72 4.49 10.92
CA GLN A 52 -7.00 5.69 11.37
C GLN A 52 -5.62 5.84 10.71
N ALA A 53 -5.15 4.87 9.93
CA ALA A 53 -3.95 5.05 9.14
C ALA A 53 -4.20 6.12 8.05
N ASP A 54 -3.23 6.98 7.82
CA ASP A 54 -3.33 8.05 6.81
C ASP A 54 -3.15 7.51 5.40
N ALA A 55 -2.39 6.43 5.26
CA ALA A 55 -2.15 5.74 4.00
C ALA A 55 -1.76 4.28 4.24
N PHE A 56 -1.75 3.49 3.17
CA PHE A 56 -1.22 2.13 3.17
C PHE A 56 -0.10 2.00 2.14
N ALA A 57 0.79 1.05 2.37
CA ALA A 57 1.84 0.72 1.44
C ALA A 57 1.88 -0.79 1.17
N VAL A 58 2.05 -1.14 -0.09
CA VAL A 58 2.12 -2.52 -0.59
C VAL A 58 3.33 -2.71 -1.50
N ALA A 59 3.66 -3.94 -1.86
CA ALA A 59 4.84 -4.23 -2.66
C ALA A 59 4.57 -4.17 -4.17
N SER A 60 3.37 -4.55 -4.61
CA SER A 60 3.04 -4.70 -6.04
C SER A 60 1.70 -4.08 -6.38
N ILE A 61 1.50 -3.88 -7.69
CA ILE A 61 0.24 -3.35 -8.20
C ILE A 61 -0.93 -4.31 -7.93
N ASP A 62 -0.72 -5.61 -8.01
CA ASP A 62 -1.76 -6.60 -7.76
C ASP A 62 -2.30 -6.50 -6.33
N GLU A 63 -1.42 -6.29 -5.35
CA GLU A 63 -1.82 -6.05 -3.96
C GLU A 63 -2.65 -4.77 -3.83
N ALA A 64 -2.25 -3.70 -4.52
CA ALA A 64 -2.97 -2.43 -4.51
C ALA A 64 -4.36 -2.55 -5.16
N LEU A 65 -4.46 -3.24 -6.29
CA LEU A 65 -5.72 -3.46 -6.99
C LEU A 65 -6.71 -4.25 -6.13
N LEU A 66 -6.23 -5.30 -5.46
CA LEU A 66 -7.05 -6.07 -4.52
C LEU A 66 -7.67 -5.17 -3.43
N LEU A 67 -6.90 -4.24 -2.89
CA LEU A 67 -7.39 -3.29 -1.88
C LEU A 67 -8.38 -2.29 -2.48
N ARG A 68 -8.14 -1.78 -3.70
CA ARG A 68 -9.06 -0.89 -4.40
C ARG A 68 -10.39 -1.57 -4.70
N GLU A 69 -10.38 -2.81 -5.20
CA GLU A 69 -11.57 -3.62 -5.43
C GLU A 69 -12.36 -3.88 -4.14
N ALA A 70 -11.67 -4.01 -3.02
CA ALA A 70 -12.30 -4.14 -1.70
C ALA A 70 -12.83 -2.83 -1.12
N GLY A 71 -12.72 -1.71 -1.85
CA GLY A 71 -13.25 -0.40 -1.48
C GLY A 71 -12.33 0.45 -0.59
N VAL A 72 -11.05 0.11 -0.48
CA VAL A 72 -10.07 0.92 0.25
C VAL A 72 -9.78 2.19 -0.55
N GLN A 73 -10.10 3.36 0.00
CA GLN A 73 -9.93 4.66 -0.65
C GLN A 73 -8.73 5.46 -0.14
N ARG A 74 -8.10 5.05 0.96
CA ARG A 74 -6.89 5.69 1.48
C ARG A 74 -5.79 5.69 0.43
N PRO A 75 -4.86 6.66 0.46
CA PRO A 75 -3.68 6.65 -0.40
C PRO A 75 -2.95 5.31 -0.31
N LEU A 76 -2.57 4.77 -1.47
CA LEU A 76 -1.83 3.52 -1.59
C LEU A 76 -0.50 3.79 -2.26
N LEU A 77 0.60 3.41 -1.60
CA LEU A 77 1.96 3.50 -2.12
C LEU A 77 2.46 2.14 -2.59
N LEU A 78 2.96 2.08 -3.80
CA LEU A 78 3.77 0.96 -4.29
C LEU A 78 5.22 1.16 -3.84
N LEU A 79 5.66 0.41 -2.84
CA LEU A 79 6.99 0.57 -2.19
C LEU A 79 8.17 0.31 -3.13
N GLN A 80 7.96 -0.50 -4.18
CA GLN A 80 8.95 -0.80 -5.20
C GLN A 80 8.70 -0.04 -6.51
N GLY A 81 7.67 0.81 -6.53
CA GLY A 81 7.20 1.44 -7.75
C GLY A 81 6.54 0.44 -8.70
N VAL A 82 6.64 0.71 -9.99
CA VAL A 82 6.16 -0.19 -11.04
C VAL A 82 7.32 -1.06 -11.56
N PHE A 83 7.01 -2.26 -12.02
CA PHE A 83 7.98 -3.19 -12.57
C PHE A 83 8.09 -3.15 -14.09
N SER A 84 7.16 -2.43 -14.74
CA SER A 84 7.16 -2.18 -16.18
C SER A 84 6.45 -0.89 -16.51
N ALA A 85 6.69 -0.36 -17.71
CA ALA A 85 6.01 0.85 -18.19
C ALA A 85 4.48 0.66 -18.29
N ASP A 86 4.03 -0.56 -18.58
CA ASP A 86 2.59 -0.86 -18.74
C ASP A 86 1.81 -0.70 -17.44
N GLU A 87 2.47 -0.85 -16.30
CA GLU A 87 1.83 -0.67 -14.99
C GLU A 87 1.54 0.80 -14.65
N LEU A 88 2.16 1.76 -15.33
CA LEU A 88 1.97 3.19 -15.06
C LEU A 88 0.54 3.65 -15.33
N GLU A 89 -0.08 3.15 -16.38
CA GLU A 89 -1.47 3.47 -16.70
C GLU A 89 -2.43 2.97 -15.62
N ALA A 90 -2.22 1.75 -15.16
CA ALA A 90 -3.00 1.20 -14.05
C ALA A 90 -2.75 1.98 -12.75
N ALA A 91 -1.50 2.35 -12.46
CA ALA A 91 -1.18 3.16 -11.30
C ALA A 91 -1.91 4.51 -11.33
N ALA A 92 -1.97 5.16 -12.49
CA ALA A 92 -2.72 6.41 -12.66
C ALA A 92 -4.23 6.20 -12.53
N ASN A 93 -4.79 5.17 -13.17
CA ASN A 93 -6.23 4.89 -13.17
C ASN A 93 -6.77 4.54 -11.78
N TYR A 94 -5.96 3.90 -10.94
CA TYR A 94 -6.32 3.51 -9.58
C TYR A 94 -5.82 4.47 -8.50
N ASP A 95 -5.31 5.65 -8.90
CA ASP A 95 -4.78 6.67 -8.00
C ASP A 95 -3.77 6.08 -7.00
N LEU A 96 -2.75 5.42 -7.54
CA LEU A 96 -1.66 4.84 -6.76
C LEU A 96 -0.47 5.79 -6.74
N GLN A 97 0.22 5.82 -5.60
CA GLN A 97 1.51 6.48 -5.45
C GLN A 97 2.62 5.48 -5.76
N VAL A 98 3.71 5.95 -6.34
CA VAL A 98 4.80 5.08 -6.75
C VAL A 98 6.14 5.54 -6.17
N ALA A 99 6.92 4.60 -5.64
CA ALA A 99 8.31 4.86 -5.32
C ALA A 99 9.16 4.78 -6.58
N VAL A 100 10.16 5.64 -6.70
CA VAL A 100 11.14 5.65 -7.78
C VAL A 100 12.52 5.49 -7.17
N HIS A 101 13.27 4.50 -7.61
CA HIS A 101 14.58 4.17 -7.05
C HIS A 101 15.63 3.75 -8.10
N VAL A 102 15.24 3.66 -9.37
CA VAL A 102 16.15 3.34 -10.49
C VAL A 102 15.85 4.23 -11.69
N PRO A 103 16.87 4.55 -12.54
CA PRO A 103 16.70 5.43 -13.69
C PRO A 103 15.64 4.97 -14.69
N GLU A 104 15.51 3.66 -14.91
CA GLU A 104 14.52 3.10 -15.84
C GLU A 104 13.09 3.50 -15.48
N GLN A 105 12.78 3.62 -14.19
CA GLN A 105 11.45 4.08 -13.76
C GLN A 105 11.19 5.53 -14.13
N ILE A 106 12.23 6.37 -14.13
CA ILE A 106 12.15 7.77 -14.59
C ILE A 106 11.90 7.79 -16.08
N ASP A 107 12.66 7.00 -16.85
CA ASP A 107 12.50 6.91 -18.29
C ASP A 107 11.07 6.48 -18.69
N TRP A 108 10.50 5.50 -17.97
CA TRP A 108 9.12 5.09 -18.19
C TRP A 108 8.11 6.21 -17.89
N LEU A 109 8.32 6.97 -16.82
CA LEU A 109 7.47 8.11 -16.49
C LEU A 109 7.53 9.20 -17.54
N GLU A 110 8.73 9.55 -18.02
CA GLU A 110 8.93 10.56 -19.06
C GLU A 110 8.31 10.18 -20.40
N GLN A 111 8.39 8.89 -20.76
CA GLN A 111 7.83 8.36 -21.99
C GLN A 111 6.34 8.03 -21.90
N SER A 112 5.77 8.03 -20.72
CA SER A 112 4.37 7.69 -20.51
C SER A 112 3.43 8.72 -21.11
N ARG A 113 2.25 8.26 -21.53
CA ARG A 113 1.15 9.10 -22.04
C ARG A 113 0.03 9.29 -21.04
N ILE A 114 0.31 9.05 -19.76
CA ILE A 114 -0.68 9.26 -18.70
C ILE A 114 -1.04 10.74 -18.64
N SER A 115 -2.34 11.03 -18.56
CA SER A 115 -2.86 12.40 -18.52
C SER A 115 -2.95 12.96 -17.09
N THR A 116 -2.93 12.08 -16.09
CA THR A 116 -3.05 12.43 -14.67
C THR A 116 -1.68 12.38 -14.01
N PRO A 117 -1.24 13.44 -13.30
CA PRO A 117 0.01 13.40 -12.56
C PRO A 117 0.03 12.27 -11.53
N LEU A 118 1.15 11.55 -11.44
CA LEU A 118 1.39 10.56 -10.41
C LEU A 118 2.12 11.20 -9.22
N HIS A 119 1.72 10.81 -8.03
CA HIS A 119 2.46 11.13 -6.82
C HIS A 119 3.66 10.18 -6.70
N VAL A 120 4.85 10.75 -6.76
CA VAL A 120 6.11 9.99 -6.76
C VAL A 120 6.85 10.19 -5.44
N TRP A 121 7.39 9.11 -4.90
CA TRP A 121 8.28 9.10 -3.75
C TRP A 121 9.69 8.74 -4.23
N LEU A 122 10.61 9.69 -4.17
CA LEU A 122 12.02 9.40 -4.48
C LEU A 122 12.64 8.63 -3.33
N LYS A 123 13.08 7.42 -3.63
CA LYS A 123 13.71 6.52 -2.67
C LYS A 123 15.23 6.49 -2.92
N VAL A 124 15.99 6.97 -1.98
CA VAL A 124 17.45 7.06 -2.00
C VAL A 124 18.09 6.08 -1.02
#